data_f666b9e9e227aba3686ee2e38d7e3ef1
#
_entry.id   f666b9e9e227aba3686ee2e38d7e3ef1
#
_cell.length_a   1.000
_cell.length_b   1.000
_cell.length_c   1.000
_cell.angle_alpha   90.00
_cell.angle_beta   90.00
_cell.angle_gamma   90.00
#
_symmetry.space_group_name_H-M   'P 1'
#
loop_
_entity.id
_entity.type
_entity.pdbx_description
1 polymer ?
#
loop_
_entity_poly.entity_id
_entity_poly.type
_entity_poly.pdbx_seq_one_letter_code
_entity_poly.pdbx_strand_id
1 'polypeptide(L)'
;MKISPVRPIVVTLFVSFVSIASVLADVPAGWIIAGSAAKDYEFARDGTTAASGKFSASITAKSDASANGFGTLMQMIDADNYRDARWKLSGYLKTSDATRAQMWMRVDGLDRKIVSFDNMDSRPVTGTTGWTRYEIVLDVPSDSVDIAFGFFLAQAGTVWGDNFKLEKVESTVPVTSPTSVPPSRPKEPANADFEN
;
A
#
# COMPACT_ATOMS: atom_id res chain seq x y z
N MET A 1 78.84 -30.92 -1.99
CA MET A 1 77.61 -30.61 -2.64
C MET A 1 76.50 -30.60 -1.57
N LYS A 2 76.09 -29.41 -1.08
CA LYS A 2 75.14 -29.29 0.01
C LYS A 2 73.73 -29.11 -0.60
N ILE A 3 72.83 -30.01 -0.34
CA ILE A 3 71.44 -29.96 -0.78
C ILE A 3 70.65 -29.16 0.27
N SER A 4 70.12 -28.01 -0.10
CA SER A 4 69.24 -27.22 0.76
C SER A 4 67.82 -27.82 0.79
N PRO A 5 67.14 -27.87 1.95
CA PRO A 5 65.78 -28.39 2.03
C PRO A 5 64.74 -27.38 1.49
N VAL A 6 63.90 -27.89 0.59
CA VAL A 6 62.76 -27.15 0.06
C VAL A 6 61.69 -27.10 1.15
N ARG A 7 61.29 -25.88 1.58
CA ARG A 7 60.18 -25.68 2.53
C ARG A 7 58.83 -25.74 1.80
N PRO A 8 57.87 -26.49 2.29
CA PRO A 8 56.52 -26.49 1.70
C PRO A 8 55.81 -25.16 1.96
N ILE A 9 55.22 -24.58 0.92
CA ILE A 9 54.35 -23.43 0.98
C ILE A 9 52.96 -23.94 1.39
N VAL A 10 52.51 -23.61 2.60
CA VAL A 10 51.15 -23.87 3.06
C VAL A 10 50.26 -22.72 2.57
N VAL A 11 49.47 -22.97 1.56
CA VAL A 11 48.43 -22.04 1.10
C VAL A 11 47.20 -22.23 1.97
N THR A 12 46.98 -21.32 2.91
CA THR A 12 45.75 -21.30 3.73
C THR A 12 44.63 -20.63 2.93
N LEU A 13 43.67 -21.44 2.47
CA LEU A 13 42.48 -20.95 1.78
C LEU A 13 41.51 -20.36 2.83
N PHE A 14 41.38 -19.02 2.90
CA PHE A 14 40.36 -18.36 3.67
C PHE A 14 39.05 -18.48 2.92
N VAL A 15 38.16 -19.37 3.35
CA VAL A 15 36.77 -19.41 2.91
C VAL A 15 36.00 -18.41 3.75
N SER A 16 35.76 -17.24 3.17
CA SER A 16 34.84 -16.24 3.78
C SER A 16 33.40 -16.75 3.65
N PHE A 17 32.83 -17.18 4.75
CA PHE A 17 31.41 -17.43 4.85
C PHE A 17 30.67 -16.06 4.82
N VAL A 18 30.11 -15.69 3.68
CA VAL A 18 29.12 -14.64 3.60
C VAL A 18 27.83 -15.23 4.18
N SER A 19 27.52 -14.91 5.44
CA SER A 19 26.18 -15.15 6.00
C SER A 19 25.18 -14.32 5.23
N ILE A 20 24.42 -14.94 4.35
CA ILE A 20 23.19 -14.36 3.80
C ILE A 20 22.17 -14.43 4.94
N ALA A 21 22.12 -13.37 5.75
CA ALA A 21 21.00 -13.16 6.64
C ALA A 21 19.75 -12.96 5.76
N SER A 22 18.83 -13.92 5.80
CA SER A 22 17.47 -13.70 5.28
C SER A 22 16.88 -12.53 6.07
N VAL A 23 16.83 -11.35 5.47
CA VAL A 23 16.10 -10.21 6.04
C VAL A 23 14.64 -10.61 6.01
N LEU A 24 14.13 -11.08 7.15
CA LEU A 24 12.68 -11.14 7.37
C LEU A 24 12.19 -9.70 7.18
N ALA A 25 11.16 -9.50 6.36
CA ALA A 25 10.57 -8.20 6.16
C ALA A 25 10.21 -7.61 7.54
N ASP A 26 10.90 -6.55 7.95
CA ASP A 26 10.61 -5.82 9.19
C ASP A 26 9.40 -4.91 8.93
N VAL A 27 8.23 -5.55 8.86
CA VAL A 27 6.96 -4.85 8.62
C VAL A 27 6.50 -4.23 9.94
N PRO A 28 6.11 -2.95 9.95
CA PRO A 28 5.62 -2.30 11.15
C PRO A 28 4.46 -3.08 11.79
N ALA A 29 4.45 -3.16 13.12
CA ALA A 29 3.40 -3.87 13.86
C ALA A 29 1.99 -3.38 13.44
N GLY A 30 1.07 -4.32 13.22
CA GLY A 30 -0.30 -4.04 12.77
C GLY A 30 -0.48 -3.87 11.27
N TRP A 31 0.60 -3.87 10.48
CA TRP A 31 0.52 -3.84 9.02
C TRP A 31 0.63 -5.24 8.42
N ILE A 32 -0.04 -5.44 7.30
CA ILE A 32 -0.15 -6.73 6.59
C ILE A 32 0.40 -6.55 5.19
N ILE A 33 1.24 -7.49 4.74
CA ILE A 33 1.67 -7.60 3.35
C ILE A 33 0.57 -8.31 2.56
N ALA A 34 0.13 -7.71 1.45
CA ALA A 34 -0.83 -8.29 0.52
C ALA A 34 -0.54 -7.82 -0.92
N GLY A 35 -1.44 -8.13 -1.85
CA GLY A 35 -1.32 -7.77 -3.26
C GLY A 35 -1.37 -8.97 -4.18
N SER A 36 -1.65 -8.75 -5.46
CA SER A 36 -1.75 -9.83 -6.46
C SER A 36 -0.39 -10.47 -6.79
N ALA A 37 0.72 -9.76 -6.52
CA ALA A 37 2.08 -10.21 -6.76
C ALA A 37 3.01 -9.82 -5.60
N ALA A 38 2.56 -9.92 -4.36
CA ALA A 38 3.31 -9.47 -3.18
C ALA A 38 4.75 -10.04 -3.11
N LYS A 39 4.97 -11.26 -3.59
CA LYS A 39 6.29 -11.90 -3.65
C LYS A 39 7.31 -11.19 -4.55
N ASP A 40 6.83 -10.36 -5.47
CA ASP A 40 7.65 -9.62 -6.44
C ASP A 40 8.13 -8.27 -5.86
N TYR A 41 7.79 -8.00 -4.61
CA TYR A 41 8.14 -6.75 -3.90
C TYR A 41 8.88 -7.06 -2.61
N GLU A 42 9.72 -6.11 -2.21
CA GLU A 42 10.36 -6.06 -0.91
C GLU A 42 9.63 -5.04 -0.04
N PHE A 43 9.38 -5.41 1.22
CA PHE A 43 8.70 -4.59 2.20
C PHE A 43 9.63 -4.36 3.38
N ALA A 44 9.79 -3.12 3.80
CA ALA A 44 10.69 -2.81 4.90
C ALA A 44 10.17 -1.63 5.73
N ARG A 45 10.57 -1.61 7.00
CA ARG A 45 10.58 -0.42 7.84
C ARG A 45 11.87 0.34 7.54
N ASP A 46 11.76 1.58 7.10
CA ASP A 46 12.88 2.40 6.66
C ASP A 46 13.19 3.50 7.69
N GLY A 47 14.41 3.49 8.21
CA GLY A 47 14.92 4.51 9.14
C GLY A 47 15.78 5.58 8.46
N THR A 48 15.91 5.57 7.14
CA THR A 48 16.73 6.53 6.39
C THR A 48 15.96 7.75 5.92
N THR A 49 14.63 7.62 5.78
CA THR A 49 13.73 8.70 5.34
C THR A 49 12.36 8.56 6.03
N ALA A 50 11.78 9.68 6.45
CA ALA A 50 10.45 9.74 7.04
C ALA A 50 9.81 11.11 6.72
N ALA A 51 8.49 11.18 6.64
CA ALA A 51 7.74 12.42 6.57
C ALA A 51 7.63 13.04 7.97
N SER A 52 7.58 12.19 9.01
CA SER A 52 7.58 12.58 10.40
C SER A 52 8.27 11.52 11.27
N GLY A 53 8.78 11.89 12.43
CA GLY A 53 9.44 10.96 13.35
C GLY A 53 10.74 10.38 12.79
N LYS A 54 10.92 9.05 12.92
CA LYS A 54 12.20 8.39 12.60
C LYS A 54 12.10 7.34 11.51
N PHE A 55 10.92 6.84 11.23
CA PHE A 55 10.71 5.69 10.37
C PHE A 55 9.54 5.90 9.42
N SER A 56 9.65 5.31 8.24
CA SER A 56 8.55 5.10 7.31
C SER A 56 8.45 3.62 6.94
N ALA A 57 7.48 3.25 6.15
CA ALA A 57 7.40 1.93 5.54
C ALA A 57 7.64 2.04 4.04
N SER A 58 8.37 1.09 3.45
CA SER A 58 8.66 1.09 2.01
C SER A 58 8.18 -0.18 1.32
N ILE A 59 7.85 -0.03 0.04
CA ILE A 59 7.58 -1.11 -0.91
C ILE A 59 8.48 -0.86 -2.12
N THR A 60 9.37 -1.82 -2.42
CA THR A 60 10.28 -1.74 -3.56
C THR A 60 10.04 -2.92 -4.49
N ALA A 61 9.87 -2.64 -5.77
CA ALA A 61 9.75 -3.69 -6.78
C ALA A 61 11.09 -4.38 -7.01
N LYS A 62 11.07 -5.72 -7.08
CA LYS A 62 12.22 -6.51 -7.52
C LYS A 62 12.46 -6.31 -9.02
N SER A 63 13.67 -6.59 -9.49
CA SER A 63 14.04 -6.38 -10.90
C SER A 63 13.23 -7.24 -11.89
N ASP A 64 12.64 -8.32 -11.43
CA ASP A 64 11.80 -9.28 -12.17
C ASP A 64 10.31 -9.17 -11.81
N ALA A 65 9.90 -8.08 -11.14
CA ALA A 65 8.52 -7.88 -10.75
C ALA A 65 7.56 -7.93 -11.95
N SER A 66 6.42 -8.59 -11.75
CA SER A 66 5.39 -8.75 -12.77
C SER A 66 4.81 -7.41 -13.24
N ALA A 67 4.70 -7.23 -14.56
CA ALA A 67 4.13 -6.03 -15.19
C ALA A 67 2.64 -5.81 -14.84
N ASN A 68 1.93 -6.83 -14.39
CA ASN A 68 0.49 -6.79 -14.11
C ASN A 68 0.15 -6.99 -12.63
N GLY A 69 1.15 -6.92 -11.75
CA GLY A 69 0.98 -7.14 -10.33
C GLY A 69 1.22 -5.90 -9.48
N PHE A 70 0.82 -6.01 -8.22
CA PHE A 70 1.13 -5.00 -7.20
C PHE A 70 1.42 -5.66 -5.85
N GLY A 71 2.22 -4.96 -5.03
CA GLY A 71 2.40 -5.23 -3.62
C GLY A 71 1.82 -4.10 -2.78
N THR A 72 1.18 -4.42 -1.68
CA THR A 72 0.58 -3.44 -0.74
C THR A 72 0.94 -3.72 0.69
N LEU A 73 1.16 -2.66 1.46
CA LEU A 73 1.08 -2.65 2.92
C LEU A 73 -0.28 -2.09 3.32
N MET A 74 -1.00 -2.82 4.18
CA MET A 74 -2.34 -2.47 4.56
C MET A 74 -2.64 -2.75 6.03
N GLN A 75 -3.68 -2.11 6.53
CA GLN A 75 -4.37 -2.49 7.76
C GLN A 75 -5.82 -2.84 7.46
N MET A 76 -6.41 -3.66 8.31
CA MET A 76 -7.84 -3.93 8.35
C MET A 76 -8.31 -3.77 9.78
N ILE A 77 -9.36 -2.99 9.96
CA ILE A 77 -9.96 -2.69 11.26
C ILE A 77 -11.46 -2.93 11.20
N ASP A 78 -12.04 -3.28 12.35
CA ASP A 78 -13.48 -3.39 12.53
C ASP A 78 -14.16 -2.02 12.32
N ALA A 79 -15.31 -2.00 11.65
CA ALA A 79 -16.03 -0.77 11.33
C ALA A 79 -16.93 -0.26 12.48
N ASP A 80 -17.09 -0.99 13.59
CA ASP A 80 -18.09 -0.70 14.65
C ASP A 80 -18.02 0.75 15.16
N ASN A 81 -16.83 1.27 15.39
CA ASN A 81 -16.61 2.63 15.89
C ASN A 81 -16.63 3.70 14.79
N TYR A 82 -16.83 3.31 13.55
CA TYR A 82 -16.68 4.19 12.37
C TYR A 82 -17.99 4.37 11.61
N ARG A 83 -19.02 3.57 11.87
CA ARG A 83 -20.31 3.57 11.17
C ARG A 83 -21.04 4.90 11.24
N ASP A 84 -21.93 5.10 10.27
CA ASP A 84 -22.81 6.28 10.16
C ASP A 84 -22.06 7.61 10.13
N ALA A 85 -20.88 7.62 9.51
CA ALA A 85 -20.03 8.79 9.45
C ALA A 85 -19.17 8.82 8.19
N ARG A 86 -18.68 10.03 7.88
CA ARG A 86 -17.68 10.27 6.84
C ARG A 86 -16.31 10.30 7.46
N TRP A 87 -15.38 9.56 6.85
CA TRP A 87 -14.01 9.43 7.33
C TRP A 87 -13.02 9.82 6.26
N LYS A 88 -11.99 10.51 6.70
CA LYS A 88 -10.85 10.91 5.89
C LYS A 88 -9.63 10.12 6.32
N LEU A 89 -9.10 9.30 5.41
CA LEU A 89 -7.75 8.77 5.50
C LEU A 89 -6.79 9.80 4.94
N SER A 90 -5.78 10.15 5.69
CA SER A 90 -4.64 10.93 5.18
C SER A 90 -3.34 10.16 5.41
N GLY A 91 -2.34 10.42 4.57
CA GLY A 91 -1.00 9.83 4.69
C GLY A 91 -0.03 10.54 3.77
N TYR A 92 1.24 10.36 4.01
CA TYR A 92 2.30 10.90 3.16
C TYR A 92 2.87 9.77 2.31
N LEU A 93 3.04 10.04 1.01
CA LEU A 93 3.79 9.18 0.10
C LEU A 93 4.98 9.94 -0.47
N LYS A 94 6.07 9.19 -0.69
CA LYS A 94 7.27 9.58 -1.43
C LYS A 94 7.59 8.48 -2.40
N THR A 95 8.08 8.79 -3.59
CA THR A 95 8.40 7.78 -4.61
C THR A 95 9.79 7.97 -5.20
N SER A 96 10.38 6.88 -5.70
CA SER A 96 11.55 6.88 -6.58
C SER A 96 11.28 5.97 -7.76
N ASP A 97 11.31 6.52 -8.97
CA ASP A 97 11.13 5.83 -10.24
C ASP A 97 9.88 4.94 -10.28
N ALA A 98 8.84 5.32 -9.54
CA ALA A 98 7.61 4.55 -9.43
C ALA A 98 6.82 4.61 -10.73
N THR A 99 6.46 3.46 -11.28
CA THR A 99 5.51 3.40 -12.38
C THR A 99 4.13 3.82 -11.91
N ARG A 100 3.70 3.32 -10.74
CA ARG A 100 2.40 3.65 -10.14
C ARG A 100 2.40 3.34 -8.66
N ALA A 101 2.29 4.36 -7.83
CA ALA A 101 2.10 4.25 -6.39
C ALA A 101 0.81 4.96 -5.98
N GLN A 102 0.05 4.40 -5.04
CA GLN A 102 -1.25 4.91 -4.64
C GLN A 102 -1.54 4.58 -3.17
N MET A 103 -2.23 5.49 -2.50
CA MET A 103 -2.94 5.20 -1.26
C MET A 103 -4.33 4.64 -1.61
N TRP A 104 -4.92 3.85 -0.72
CA TRP A 104 -6.25 3.31 -0.92
C TRP A 104 -7.01 3.11 0.38
N MET A 105 -8.32 3.16 0.30
CA MET A 105 -9.24 2.84 1.38
C MET A 105 -10.46 2.12 0.83
N ARG A 106 -10.94 1.12 1.55
CA ARG A 106 -12.11 0.33 1.23
C ARG A 106 -12.95 0.09 2.46
N VAL A 107 -14.24 0.19 2.31
CA VAL A 107 -15.23 -0.15 3.33
C VAL A 107 -15.99 -1.36 2.84
N ASP A 108 -16.00 -2.42 3.63
CA ASP A 108 -16.67 -3.68 3.33
C ASP A 108 -17.93 -3.79 4.20
N GLY A 109 -19.05 -4.16 3.60
CA GLY A 109 -20.29 -4.55 4.26
C GLY A 109 -20.40 -6.06 4.44
N LEU A 110 -21.60 -6.54 4.76
CA LEU A 110 -21.90 -7.95 4.88
C LEU A 110 -21.51 -8.72 3.61
N ASP A 111 -21.16 -9.99 3.78
CA ASP A 111 -20.74 -10.89 2.68
C ASP A 111 -19.52 -10.39 1.90
N ARG A 112 -18.67 -9.56 2.51
CA ARG A 112 -17.51 -8.91 1.89
C ARG A 112 -17.86 -8.04 0.68
N LYS A 113 -19.07 -7.54 0.63
CA LYS A 113 -19.49 -6.58 -0.39
C LYS A 113 -18.79 -5.25 -0.18
N ILE A 114 -18.08 -4.78 -1.20
CA ILE A 114 -17.48 -3.44 -1.17
C ILE A 114 -18.61 -2.41 -1.22
N VAL A 115 -18.70 -1.55 -0.21
CA VAL A 115 -19.71 -0.49 -0.10
C VAL A 115 -19.17 0.89 -0.40
N SER A 116 -17.88 1.12 -0.11
CA SER A 116 -17.16 2.34 -0.51
C SER A 116 -15.71 2.01 -0.85
N PHE A 117 -15.15 2.65 -1.87
CA PHE A 117 -13.78 2.38 -2.30
C PHE A 117 -13.17 3.56 -3.05
N ASP A 118 -11.94 3.89 -2.73
CA ASP A 118 -11.08 4.79 -3.49
C ASP A 118 -9.63 4.28 -3.41
N ASN A 119 -9.02 4.05 -4.56
CA ASN A 119 -7.63 3.64 -4.68
C ASN A 119 -6.78 4.69 -5.39
N MET A 120 -7.24 5.91 -5.49
CA MET A 120 -6.55 6.98 -6.23
C MET A 120 -6.29 6.66 -7.71
N ASP A 121 -7.12 5.86 -8.35
CA ASP A 121 -6.92 5.37 -9.73
C ASP A 121 -6.78 6.50 -10.75
N SER A 122 -7.54 7.57 -10.57
CA SER A 122 -7.52 8.79 -11.41
C SER A 122 -6.37 9.76 -11.07
N ARG A 123 -5.65 9.53 -9.96
CA ARG A 123 -4.59 10.42 -9.46
C ARG A 123 -3.39 9.65 -8.88
N PRO A 124 -2.82 8.70 -9.63
CA PRO A 124 -1.67 7.92 -9.17
C PRO A 124 -0.43 8.81 -9.00
N VAL A 125 0.45 8.41 -8.09
CA VAL A 125 1.78 9.01 -7.94
C VAL A 125 2.74 8.25 -8.85
N THR A 126 3.44 8.97 -9.72
CA THR A 126 4.36 8.40 -10.70
C THR A 126 5.71 9.10 -10.68
N GLY A 127 6.77 8.41 -11.13
CA GLY A 127 8.12 8.94 -11.17
C GLY A 127 8.75 9.09 -9.79
N THR A 128 9.56 10.13 -9.62
CA THR A 128 10.26 10.44 -8.36
C THR A 128 9.67 11.70 -7.74
N THR A 129 9.12 11.57 -6.51
CA THR A 129 8.49 12.68 -5.78
C THR A 129 9.04 12.78 -4.36
N GLY A 130 9.05 13.98 -3.81
CA GLY A 130 9.23 14.18 -2.37
C GLY A 130 8.00 13.78 -1.57
N TRP A 131 8.11 13.83 -0.23
CA TRP A 131 7.00 13.60 0.67
C TRP A 131 5.82 14.54 0.37
N THR A 132 4.70 13.95 -0.05
CA THR A 132 3.47 14.68 -0.39
C THR A 132 2.30 14.04 0.35
N ARG A 133 1.45 14.86 0.94
CA ARG A 133 0.26 14.43 1.65
C ARG A 133 -0.87 14.13 0.68
N TYR A 134 -1.48 12.97 0.84
CA TYR A 134 -2.66 12.52 0.08
C TYR A 134 -3.84 12.29 1.02
N GLU A 135 -5.04 12.39 0.47
CA GLU A 135 -6.28 12.20 1.22
C GLU A 135 -7.28 11.35 0.43
N ILE A 136 -8.00 10.52 1.16
CA ILE A 136 -9.16 9.75 0.69
C ILE A 136 -10.30 10.02 1.66
N VAL A 137 -11.47 10.34 1.15
CA VAL A 137 -12.68 10.60 1.95
C VAL A 137 -13.78 9.66 1.51
N LEU A 138 -14.26 8.81 2.42
CA LEU A 138 -15.34 7.85 2.18
C LEU A 138 -16.41 7.93 3.25
N ASP A 139 -17.62 7.55 2.87
CA ASP A 139 -18.69 7.25 3.83
C ASP A 139 -18.55 5.82 4.33
N VAL A 140 -18.80 5.62 5.63
CA VAL A 140 -18.89 4.32 6.29
C VAL A 140 -20.35 4.11 6.71
N PRO A 141 -21.15 3.40 5.91
CA PRO A 141 -22.57 3.12 6.20
C PRO A 141 -22.78 2.32 7.48
N SER A 142 -24.03 2.28 7.97
CA SER A 142 -24.43 1.58 9.20
C SER A 142 -24.21 0.06 9.15
N ASP A 143 -24.24 -0.54 7.96
CA ASP A 143 -24.07 -1.96 7.71
C ASP A 143 -22.62 -2.36 7.37
N SER A 144 -21.68 -1.43 7.53
CA SER A 144 -20.25 -1.71 7.30
C SER A 144 -19.71 -2.67 8.36
N VAL A 145 -18.82 -3.57 7.95
CA VAL A 145 -18.20 -4.60 8.79
C VAL A 145 -16.73 -4.28 9.03
N ASP A 146 -15.99 -4.00 7.95
CA ASP A 146 -14.55 -3.76 7.97
C ASP A 146 -14.18 -2.49 7.21
N ILE A 147 -13.08 -1.86 7.64
CA ILE A 147 -12.38 -0.83 6.89
C ILE A 147 -10.97 -1.33 6.63
N ALA A 148 -10.59 -1.43 5.36
CA ALA A 148 -9.22 -1.73 4.95
C ALA A 148 -8.59 -0.51 4.29
N PHE A 149 -7.33 -0.23 4.59
CA PHE A 149 -6.61 0.88 4.01
C PHE A 149 -5.11 0.64 3.95
N GLY A 150 -4.42 1.38 3.09
CA GLY A 150 -2.97 1.26 2.96
C GLY A 150 -2.44 2.01 1.76
N PHE A 151 -1.28 1.56 1.30
CA PHE A 151 -0.66 2.05 0.08
C PHE A 151 -0.02 0.90 -0.69
N PHE A 152 0.12 1.07 -2.00
CA PHE A 152 0.68 0.04 -2.86
C PHE A 152 1.62 0.60 -3.91
N LEU A 153 2.46 -0.29 -4.42
CA LEU A 153 3.27 -0.09 -5.61
C LEU A 153 2.88 -1.13 -6.66
N ALA A 154 2.65 -0.66 -7.88
CA ALA A 154 2.47 -1.51 -9.05
C ALA A 154 3.63 -1.33 -10.02
N GLN A 155 4.10 -2.44 -10.57
CA GLN A 155 5.22 -2.51 -11.52
C GLN A 155 6.55 -2.10 -10.88
N ALA A 156 7.25 -1.06 -11.38
CA ALA A 156 8.61 -0.73 -10.99
C ALA A 156 8.71 0.42 -9.98
N GLY A 157 9.88 0.56 -9.36
CA GLY A 157 10.25 1.66 -8.48
C GLY A 157 10.13 1.35 -7.00
N THR A 158 10.08 2.42 -6.21
CA THR A 158 9.90 2.37 -4.74
C THR A 158 8.87 3.39 -4.31
N VAL A 159 8.03 3.03 -3.36
CA VAL A 159 7.15 3.94 -2.62
C VAL A 159 7.42 3.84 -1.13
N TRP A 160 7.47 4.97 -0.47
CA TRP A 160 7.45 5.10 1.00
C TRP A 160 6.12 5.67 1.43
N GLY A 161 5.57 5.12 2.52
CA GLY A 161 4.37 5.61 3.18
C GLY A 161 4.63 5.92 4.64
N ASP A 162 4.05 7.02 5.14
CA ASP A 162 4.24 7.48 6.51
C ASP A 162 3.05 8.29 7.03
N ASN A 163 2.93 8.35 8.37
CA ASN A 163 1.98 9.19 9.09
C ASN A 163 0.52 9.07 8.62
N PHE A 164 0.06 7.80 8.50
CA PHE A 164 -1.35 7.51 8.17
C PHE A 164 -2.25 7.86 9.34
N LYS A 165 -3.36 8.55 9.04
CA LYS A 165 -4.34 8.97 10.03
C LYS A 165 -5.75 8.85 9.48
N LEU A 166 -6.65 8.27 10.27
CA LEU A 166 -8.08 8.20 9.99
C LEU A 166 -8.81 9.20 10.90
N GLU A 167 -9.53 10.16 10.31
CA GLU A 167 -10.21 11.25 11.00
C GLU A 167 -11.66 11.33 10.56
N LYS A 168 -12.59 11.46 11.54
CA LYS A 168 -13.98 11.77 11.25
C LYS A 168 -14.07 13.19 10.70
N VAL A 169 -14.84 13.38 9.63
CA VAL A 169 -15.08 14.69 9.00
C VAL A 169 -16.58 14.94 8.82
N GLU A 170 -16.93 16.21 8.63
CA GLU A 170 -18.30 16.59 8.36
C GLU A 170 -18.79 16.05 7.00
N SER A 171 -20.08 15.79 6.90
CA SER A 171 -20.70 15.30 5.65
C SER A 171 -20.63 16.31 4.49
N THR A 172 -20.30 17.56 4.76
CA THR A 172 -20.04 18.62 3.77
C THR A 172 -18.70 18.45 3.05
N VAL A 173 -17.75 17.71 3.63
CA VAL A 173 -16.47 17.40 2.95
C VAL A 173 -16.75 16.43 1.80
N PRO A 174 -16.38 16.76 0.55
CA PRO A 174 -16.67 15.88 -0.59
C PRO A 174 -16.01 14.52 -0.44
N VAL A 175 -16.71 13.44 -0.80
CA VAL A 175 -16.10 12.11 -0.95
C VAL A 175 -15.18 12.09 -2.16
N THR A 176 -14.10 11.33 -2.08
CA THR A 176 -13.09 11.23 -3.15
C THR A 176 -13.30 10.02 -4.05
N SER A 177 -14.11 9.05 -3.60
CA SER A 177 -14.53 7.95 -4.45
C SER A 177 -15.18 8.49 -5.72
N PRO A 178 -14.78 8.03 -6.92
CA PRO A 178 -15.62 8.22 -8.08
C PRO A 178 -16.97 7.57 -7.74
N THR A 179 -18.01 8.33 -7.70
CA THR A 179 -19.35 7.87 -7.34
C THR A 179 -19.80 6.83 -8.33
N SER A 180 -19.48 5.57 -8.06
CA SER A 180 -20.15 4.42 -8.66
C SER A 180 -21.07 3.76 -7.62
N VAL A 181 -21.77 4.55 -6.85
CA VAL A 181 -23.13 4.16 -6.49
C VAL A 181 -23.90 4.34 -7.81
N PRO A 182 -24.34 3.27 -8.47
CA PRO A 182 -25.25 3.43 -9.59
C PRO A 182 -26.39 4.29 -9.04
N PRO A 183 -26.86 5.33 -9.75
CA PRO A 183 -27.98 6.13 -9.30
C PRO A 183 -29.05 5.13 -8.86
N SER A 184 -29.60 5.32 -7.66
CA SER A 184 -30.59 4.40 -7.09
C SER A 184 -31.59 4.10 -8.21
N ARG A 185 -31.66 2.85 -8.65
CA ARG A 185 -32.59 2.48 -9.72
C ARG A 185 -33.93 2.98 -9.31
N PRO A 186 -34.71 3.64 -10.20
CA PRO A 186 -36.08 4.02 -9.89
C PRO A 186 -36.80 2.82 -9.30
N LYS A 187 -37.47 2.97 -8.19
CA LYS A 187 -38.22 1.89 -7.55
C LYS A 187 -39.40 1.45 -8.41
N GLU A 188 -39.81 2.30 -9.36
CA GLU A 188 -40.93 2.05 -10.25
C GLU A 188 -40.52 2.37 -11.70
N PRO A 189 -41.09 1.67 -12.71
CA PRO A 189 -40.89 2.01 -14.10
C PRO A 189 -41.35 3.46 -14.36
N ALA A 190 -40.55 4.21 -15.12
CA ALA A 190 -40.90 5.53 -15.58
C ALA A 190 -41.12 5.47 -17.10
N ASN A 191 -42.13 6.19 -17.61
CA ASN A 191 -42.43 6.31 -19.04
C ASN A 191 -42.47 4.95 -19.78
N ALA A 192 -43.15 3.95 -19.19
CA ALA A 192 -43.25 2.60 -19.77
C ALA A 192 -44.11 2.56 -21.05
N ASP A 193 -44.86 3.60 -21.33
CA ASP A 193 -45.65 3.81 -22.55
C ASP A 193 -44.93 4.61 -23.65
N PHE A 194 -43.71 5.16 -23.33
CA PHE A 194 -42.87 5.95 -24.23
C PHE A 194 -43.48 7.27 -24.72
N GLU A 195 -44.51 7.82 -24.00
CA GLU A 195 -45.26 9.01 -24.43
C GLU A 195 -44.65 10.35 -23.93
N ASN A 196 -43.53 10.33 -23.17
CA ASN A 196 -42.85 11.55 -22.66
C ASN A 196 -41.39 11.63 -23.14
#